data_9c93781ffeaa105377e8e2e7bc06f99f
#
_entry.id   9c93781ffeaa105377e8e2e7bc06f99f
#
_cell.length_a   1.000
_cell.length_b   1.000
_cell.length_c   1.000
_cell.angle_alpha   90.00
_cell.angle_beta   90.00
_cell.angle_gamma   90.00
#
_symmetry.space_group_name_H-M   'P 1'
#
loop_
_entity.id
_entity.type
_entity.pdbx_description
1 polymer ?
#
loop_
_entity_poly.entity_id
_entity_poly.type
_entity_poly.pdbx_seq_one_letter_code
_entity_poly.pdbx_strand_id
1 'polypeptide(L)'
;MNIWTILGIGQTDDKGAIKQAYREQLKSVNPEEDADGFMELRNAYEEAIASCDRQEALPEDMDDEASEGLQPPRTELTDKLEQLYNDYPNRIRVDAWRELFREDAFVSLDTEAEALEELLVFLMDHYRMPDAVFREIVDRFDIALRKEDLLVKFPEDYISYILGVAARKQDSFAYEYLTGDYTYADDYIEQYMKIERMDKQDEPTPENRAALHKELERLKRLPLTHPHGDVLEIYVQMKDTRFQEKDAEQPLPRAEAEAVYEALLSRINANLERYPKDEMTQFIKSEMLYRLERYEEAKQTAEEILAENPDYEDAQYCLGDIYYAMGDLEKAKDIFEELMHNNRGD
;
A
#
# COMPACT_ATOMS: atom_id res chain seq x y z
N MET A 1 2.92 -17.81 -15.21
CA MET A 1 3.35 -19.15 -14.70
C MET A 1 2.21 -19.71 -13.85
N ASN A 2 2.07 -21.03 -13.66
CA ASN A 2 0.98 -21.56 -12.83
C ASN A 2 1.34 -21.32 -11.35
N ILE A 3 0.42 -20.76 -10.55
CA ILE A 3 0.61 -20.44 -9.13
C ILE A 3 1.15 -21.62 -8.32
N TRP A 4 0.68 -22.83 -8.59
CA TRP A 4 1.14 -24.06 -7.93
C TRP A 4 2.59 -24.41 -8.22
N THR A 5 3.07 -24.03 -9.41
CA THR A 5 4.49 -24.22 -9.79
C THR A 5 5.38 -23.22 -9.04
N ILE A 6 4.91 -22.00 -8.85
CA ILE A 6 5.62 -20.96 -8.09
C ILE A 6 5.71 -21.35 -6.62
N LEU A 7 4.60 -21.84 -6.05
CA LEU A 7 4.55 -22.34 -4.67
C LEU A 7 5.31 -23.66 -4.46
N GLY A 8 5.68 -24.36 -5.55
CA GLY A 8 6.41 -25.64 -5.46
C GLY A 8 5.59 -26.80 -4.93
N ILE A 9 4.25 -26.73 -5.00
CA ILE A 9 3.31 -27.78 -4.56
C ILE A 9 2.33 -28.13 -5.69
N GLY A 10 1.66 -29.28 -5.55
CA GLY A 10 0.51 -29.62 -6.39
C GLY A 10 -0.71 -28.78 -6.02
N GLN A 11 -1.65 -28.65 -6.96
CA GLN A 11 -2.93 -27.98 -6.68
C GLN A 11 -3.62 -28.65 -5.47
N THR A 12 -4.00 -27.84 -4.50
CA THR A 12 -4.63 -28.29 -3.24
C THR A 12 -5.55 -27.20 -2.70
N ASP A 13 -6.58 -27.60 -1.98
CA ASP A 13 -7.49 -26.71 -1.27
C ASP A 13 -7.08 -26.57 0.21
N ASP A 14 -6.00 -27.23 0.62
CA ASP A 14 -5.47 -27.15 1.98
C ASP A 14 -4.68 -25.85 2.17
N LYS A 15 -5.33 -24.88 2.81
CA LYS A 15 -4.73 -23.56 3.16
C LYS A 15 -3.46 -23.72 4.02
N GLY A 16 -3.38 -24.76 4.87
CA GLY A 16 -2.21 -25.06 5.68
C GLY A 16 -1.01 -25.49 4.82
N ALA A 17 -1.24 -26.40 3.86
CA ALA A 17 -0.22 -26.84 2.91
C ALA A 17 0.25 -25.69 2.01
N ILE A 18 -0.65 -24.80 1.58
CA ILE A 18 -0.33 -23.60 0.78
C ILE A 18 0.56 -22.65 1.62
N LYS A 19 0.21 -22.38 2.87
CA LYS A 19 1.01 -21.55 3.78
C LYS A 19 2.40 -22.14 4.03
N GLN A 20 2.48 -23.44 4.24
CA GLN A 20 3.77 -24.12 4.44
C GLN A 20 4.65 -24.03 3.19
N ALA A 21 4.09 -24.29 2.01
CA ALA A 21 4.81 -24.18 0.75
C ALA A 21 5.32 -22.76 0.50
N TYR A 22 4.49 -21.75 0.75
CA TYR A 22 4.89 -20.36 0.68
C TYR A 22 6.08 -20.05 1.59
N ARG A 23 6.06 -20.51 2.86
CA ARG A 23 7.17 -20.34 3.80
C ARG A 23 8.46 -21.05 3.35
N GLU A 24 8.34 -22.19 2.70
CA GLU A 24 9.51 -22.89 2.17
C GLU A 24 10.11 -22.20 0.95
N GLN A 25 9.28 -21.72 0.04
CA GLN A 25 9.74 -20.96 -1.13
C GLN A 25 10.34 -19.60 -0.74
N LEU A 26 9.81 -18.94 0.29
CA LEU A 26 10.39 -17.70 0.82
C LEU A 26 11.87 -17.85 1.25
N LYS A 27 12.31 -19.04 1.66
CA LYS A 27 13.72 -19.29 2.00
C LYS A 27 14.65 -19.29 0.79
N SER A 28 14.11 -19.39 -0.42
CA SER A 28 14.86 -19.47 -1.67
C SER A 28 14.80 -18.21 -2.52
N VAL A 29 13.93 -17.26 -2.19
CA VAL A 29 13.76 -15.98 -2.90
C VAL A 29 14.35 -14.86 -2.04
N ASN A 30 15.33 -14.15 -2.58
CA ASN A 30 15.94 -12.99 -1.91
C ASN A 30 15.32 -11.70 -2.47
N PRO A 31 14.48 -10.98 -1.72
CA PRO A 31 13.80 -9.77 -2.21
C PRO A 31 14.74 -8.62 -2.62
N GLU A 32 15.94 -8.55 -2.04
CA GLU A 32 16.93 -7.55 -2.44
C GLU A 32 17.56 -7.85 -3.80
N GLU A 33 17.64 -9.15 -4.16
CA GLU A 33 18.23 -9.58 -5.43
C GLU A 33 17.16 -9.95 -6.47
N ASP A 34 15.94 -10.31 -6.00
CA ASP A 34 14.83 -10.77 -6.83
C ASP A 34 13.48 -10.29 -6.26
N ALA A 35 13.28 -8.97 -6.26
CA ALA A 35 12.03 -8.36 -5.83
C ALA A 35 10.82 -8.85 -6.66
N ASP A 36 11.04 -9.13 -7.95
CA ASP A 36 10.00 -9.64 -8.84
C ASP A 36 9.61 -11.07 -8.48
N GLY A 37 10.58 -11.95 -8.17
CA GLY A 37 10.34 -13.32 -7.72
C GLY A 37 9.60 -13.37 -6.37
N PHE A 38 9.92 -12.46 -5.46
CA PHE A 38 9.19 -12.31 -4.20
C PHE A 38 7.73 -11.92 -4.43
N MET A 39 7.48 -10.92 -5.27
CA MET A 39 6.14 -10.47 -5.62
C MET A 39 5.35 -11.57 -6.35
N GLU A 40 6.01 -12.30 -7.26
CA GLU A 40 5.40 -13.43 -7.98
C GLU A 40 5.01 -14.56 -7.02
N LEU A 41 5.86 -14.89 -6.07
CA LEU A 41 5.60 -15.88 -5.03
C LEU A 41 4.44 -15.47 -4.12
N ARG A 42 4.41 -14.22 -3.72
CA ARG A 42 3.34 -13.65 -2.89
C ARG A 42 2.01 -13.65 -3.62
N ASN A 43 1.98 -13.17 -4.87
CA ASN A 43 0.76 -13.17 -5.69
C ASN A 43 0.25 -14.61 -5.92
N ALA A 44 1.16 -15.58 -6.10
CA ALA A 44 0.79 -16.98 -6.23
C ALA A 44 0.15 -17.54 -4.96
N TYR A 45 0.65 -17.15 -3.78
CA TYR A 45 0.07 -17.51 -2.49
C TYR A 45 -1.34 -16.91 -2.32
N GLU A 46 -1.48 -15.61 -2.56
CA GLU A 46 -2.76 -14.89 -2.42
C GLU A 46 -3.82 -15.45 -3.39
N GLU A 47 -3.43 -15.76 -4.63
CA GLU A 47 -4.33 -16.37 -5.61
C GLU A 47 -4.71 -17.82 -5.24
N ALA A 48 -3.79 -18.58 -4.67
CA ALA A 48 -4.06 -19.93 -4.18
C ALA A 48 -5.06 -19.92 -3.01
N ILE A 49 -4.89 -19.03 -2.03
CA ILE A 49 -5.85 -18.85 -0.92
C ILE A 49 -7.22 -18.39 -1.45
N ALA A 50 -7.25 -17.37 -2.33
CA ALA A 50 -8.51 -16.91 -2.94
C ALA A 50 -9.21 -17.97 -3.80
N SER A 51 -8.48 -18.95 -4.33
CA SER A 51 -9.09 -20.07 -5.06
C SER A 51 -9.79 -21.04 -4.11
N CYS A 52 -9.26 -21.26 -2.90
CA CYS A 52 -9.92 -22.04 -1.85
C CYS A 52 -11.22 -21.37 -1.40
N ASP A 53 -11.19 -20.05 -1.14
CA ASP A 53 -12.37 -19.29 -0.72
C ASP A 53 -13.50 -19.27 -1.76
N ARG A 54 -13.14 -19.30 -3.06
CA ARG A 54 -14.14 -19.37 -4.17
C ARG A 54 -14.80 -20.74 -4.30
N GLN A 55 -14.14 -21.80 -3.85
CA GLN A 55 -14.69 -23.16 -3.88
C GLN A 55 -15.67 -23.40 -2.72
N GLU A 56 -15.48 -22.71 -1.59
CA GLU A 56 -16.39 -22.72 -0.43
C GLU A 56 -17.74 -22.01 -0.70
N ALA A 57 -17.85 -21.23 -1.80
CA ALA A 57 -19.05 -20.46 -2.17
C ALA A 57 -20.06 -21.18 -3.08
N LEU A 58 -20.00 -22.51 -3.25
CA LEU A 58 -21.01 -23.31 -3.98
C LEU A 58 -21.99 -23.99 -3.01
N PRO A 59 -23.30 -24.18 -3.38
CA PRO A 59 -24.36 -24.37 -2.41
C PRO A 59 -24.31 -25.71 -1.66
N GLU A 60 -24.76 -25.62 -0.40
CA GLU A 60 -25.00 -26.66 0.56
C GLU A 60 -25.75 -27.86 -0.03
N ASP A 61 -25.11 -28.99 0.01
CA ASP A 61 -25.67 -30.31 0.35
C ASP A 61 -24.55 -31.36 0.18
N MET A 62 -23.91 -31.72 1.28
CA MET A 62 -23.42 -33.07 1.63
C MET A 62 -22.42 -33.06 2.80
N ASP A 63 -22.90 -33.65 3.88
CA ASP A 63 -22.17 -34.29 5.01
C ASP A 63 -20.82 -33.73 5.47
N ASP A 64 -20.94 -32.96 6.53
CA ASP A 64 -19.93 -32.43 7.44
C ASP A 64 -19.40 -33.54 8.37
N GLU A 65 -18.40 -34.32 7.96
CA GLU A 65 -17.67 -35.22 8.89
C GLU A 65 -16.26 -35.63 8.39
N ALA A 66 -15.43 -34.76 7.81
CA ALA A 66 -14.01 -35.11 7.62
C ALA A 66 -13.09 -33.97 7.21
N SER A 67 -13.04 -32.82 7.90
CA SER A 67 -11.93 -31.87 7.74
C SER A 67 -11.56 -31.09 9.00
N GLU A 68 -11.52 -31.77 10.15
CA GLU A 68 -10.72 -31.33 11.30
C GLU A 68 -9.24 -31.71 11.09
N GLY A 69 -8.57 -31.14 10.13
CA GLY A 69 -7.17 -31.36 9.77
C GLY A 69 -6.30 -30.16 10.04
N LEU A 70 -5.78 -30.03 11.32
CA LEU A 70 -4.55 -29.35 11.69
C LEU A 70 -4.43 -27.85 11.33
N GLN A 71 -5.41 -27.05 11.74
CA GLN A 71 -5.08 -25.69 12.14
C GLN A 71 -4.28 -25.78 13.45
N PRO A 72 -3.16 -25.04 13.62
CA PRO A 72 -2.54 -24.93 14.93
C PRO A 72 -3.62 -24.52 15.93
N PRO A 73 -3.64 -25.11 17.14
CA PRO A 73 -4.70 -24.81 18.10
C PRO A 73 -4.80 -23.30 18.26
N ARG A 74 -5.98 -22.74 17.98
CA ARG A 74 -6.25 -21.33 18.24
C ARG A 74 -6.00 -21.06 19.70
N THR A 75 -5.13 -20.12 19.96
CA THR A 75 -4.85 -19.69 21.33
C THR A 75 -5.80 -18.54 21.70
N GLU A 76 -6.00 -18.31 22.99
CA GLU A 76 -6.74 -17.13 23.46
C GLU A 76 -6.10 -15.82 22.94
N LEU A 77 -4.79 -15.82 22.75
CA LEU A 77 -4.05 -14.68 22.22
C LEU A 77 -4.37 -14.44 20.73
N THR A 78 -4.37 -15.49 19.91
CA THR A 78 -4.77 -15.39 18.49
C THR A 78 -6.18 -14.82 18.35
N ASP A 79 -7.13 -15.27 19.17
CA ASP A 79 -8.51 -14.76 19.13
C ASP A 79 -8.57 -13.25 19.47
N LYS A 80 -7.76 -12.78 20.43
CA LYS A 80 -7.67 -11.35 20.78
C LYS A 80 -7.00 -10.53 19.69
N LEU A 81 -5.96 -11.05 19.07
CA LEU A 81 -5.30 -10.41 17.92
C LEU A 81 -6.27 -10.27 16.75
N GLU A 82 -7.00 -11.33 16.40
CA GLU A 82 -8.03 -11.31 15.37
C GLU A 82 -9.14 -10.31 15.71
N GLN A 83 -9.63 -10.30 16.92
CA GLN A 83 -10.66 -9.36 17.38
C GLN A 83 -10.20 -7.91 17.23
N LEU A 84 -8.98 -7.59 17.67
CA LEU A 84 -8.43 -6.24 17.54
C LEU A 84 -8.22 -5.85 16.07
N TYR A 85 -7.70 -6.75 15.26
CA TYR A 85 -7.43 -6.50 13.85
C TYR A 85 -8.72 -6.30 13.05
N ASN A 86 -9.75 -7.10 13.30
CA ASN A 86 -11.05 -7.01 12.62
C ASN A 86 -11.89 -5.80 13.07
N ASP A 87 -11.58 -5.21 14.23
CA ASP A 87 -12.14 -3.94 14.67
C ASP A 87 -11.34 -2.77 14.05
N TYR A 88 -11.66 -2.43 12.79
CA TYR A 88 -10.90 -1.44 12.03
C TYR A 88 -10.65 -0.12 12.78
N PRO A 89 -11.62 0.52 13.44
CA PRO A 89 -11.38 1.73 14.23
C PRO A 89 -10.36 1.57 15.35
N ASN A 90 -10.24 0.39 15.95
CA ASN A 90 -9.24 0.09 16.97
C ASN A 90 -7.93 -0.44 16.36
N ARG A 91 -8.00 -1.20 15.26
CA ARG A 91 -6.82 -1.68 14.52
C ARG A 91 -5.84 -0.57 14.17
N ILE A 92 -6.34 0.61 13.77
CA ILE A 92 -5.50 1.73 13.35
C ILE A 92 -4.98 2.60 14.50
N ARG A 93 -5.33 2.27 15.75
CA ARG A 93 -4.95 3.05 16.93
C ARG A 93 -3.85 2.37 17.72
N VAL A 94 -2.72 3.02 17.84
CA VAL A 94 -1.57 2.54 18.63
C VAL A 94 -1.95 2.19 20.07
N ASP A 95 -2.82 3.01 20.70
CA ASP A 95 -3.23 2.79 22.09
C ASP A 95 -4.03 1.49 22.28
N ALA A 96 -4.77 1.04 21.28
CA ALA A 96 -5.48 -0.25 21.36
C ALA A 96 -4.50 -1.45 21.38
N TRP A 97 -3.43 -1.36 20.58
CA TRP A 97 -2.36 -2.36 20.60
C TRP A 97 -1.55 -2.31 21.90
N ARG A 98 -1.26 -1.12 22.42
CA ARG A 98 -0.62 -0.97 23.73
C ARG A 98 -1.42 -1.61 24.85
N GLU A 99 -2.76 -1.51 24.81
CA GLU A 99 -3.61 -2.14 25.81
C GLU A 99 -3.53 -3.65 25.71
N LEU A 100 -3.56 -4.23 24.50
CA LEU A 100 -3.36 -5.66 24.29
C LEU A 100 -1.99 -6.13 24.81
N PHE A 101 -0.93 -5.35 24.59
CA PHE A 101 0.43 -5.70 25.05
C PHE A 101 0.65 -5.59 26.56
N ARG A 102 -0.35 -5.17 27.32
CA ARG A 102 -0.34 -5.21 28.79
C ARG A 102 -0.88 -6.51 29.37
N GLU A 103 -1.43 -7.39 28.54
CA GLU A 103 -1.91 -8.67 28.99
C GLU A 103 -0.79 -9.59 29.48
N ASP A 104 -1.12 -10.50 30.39
CA ASP A 104 -0.16 -11.39 31.03
C ASP A 104 0.70 -12.18 30.03
N ALA A 105 0.15 -12.53 28.86
CA ALA A 105 0.86 -13.21 27.78
C ALA A 105 2.11 -12.43 27.31
N PHE A 106 2.02 -11.10 27.23
CA PHE A 106 3.10 -10.21 26.78
C PHE A 106 3.96 -9.62 27.91
N VAL A 107 3.57 -9.81 29.17
CA VAL A 107 4.27 -9.19 30.32
C VAL A 107 5.04 -10.22 31.13
N SER A 108 4.56 -11.47 31.18
CA SER A 108 5.22 -12.53 31.90
C SER A 108 6.48 -13.01 31.19
N LEU A 109 7.60 -13.08 31.91
CA LEU A 109 8.87 -13.60 31.38
C LEU A 109 8.80 -15.05 30.86
N ASP A 110 7.83 -15.80 31.33
CA ASP A 110 7.65 -17.21 30.94
C ASP A 110 6.90 -17.37 29.61
N THR A 111 6.10 -16.35 29.20
CA THR A 111 5.20 -16.42 28.02
C THR A 111 5.49 -15.37 26.94
N GLU A 112 6.23 -14.29 27.26
CA GLU A 112 6.49 -13.18 26.35
C GLU A 112 7.12 -13.62 25.02
N ALA A 113 8.07 -14.56 25.08
CA ALA A 113 8.75 -15.03 23.87
C ALA A 113 7.80 -15.80 22.93
N GLU A 114 6.92 -16.63 23.48
CA GLU A 114 5.92 -17.38 22.71
C GLU A 114 4.85 -16.43 22.18
N ALA A 115 4.40 -15.47 22.99
CA ALA A 115 3.43 -14.45 22.57
C ALA A 115 3.96 -13.55 21.46
N LEU A 116 5.25 -13.18 21.50
CA LEU A 116 5.88 -12.43 20.41
C LEU A 116 5.94 -13.25 19.12
N GLU A 117 6.29 -14.53 19.21
CA GLU A 117 6.30 -15.41 18.02
C GLU A 117 4.91 -15.53 17.41
N GLU A 118 3.88 -15.71 18.24
CA GLU A 118 2.50 -15.76 17.79
C GLU A 118 2.05 -14.46 17.14
N LEU A 119 2.39 -13.30 17.73
CA LEU A 119 2.16 -11.99 17.14
C LEU A 119 2.86 -11.85 15.78
N LEU A 120 4.13 -12.23 15.69
CA LEU A 120 4.86 -12.12 14.42
C LEU A 120 4.30 -13.06 13.35
N VAL A 121 3.87 -14.28 13.71
CA VAL A 121 3.16 -15.17 12.77
C VAL A 121 1.84 -14.54 12.33
N PHE A 122 1.07 -13.98 13.25
CA PHE A 122 -0.18 -13.28 12.94
C PHE A 122 0.02 -12.13 11.96
N LEU A 123 1.05 -11.33 12.14
CA LEU A 123 1.36 -10.17 11.28
C LEU A 123 1.78 -10.55 9.85
N MET A 124 2.16 -11.81 9.58
CA MET A 124 2.43 -12.25 8.20
C MET A 124 1.22 -12.12 7.29
N ASP A 125 0.03 -12.37 7.84
CA ASP A 125 -1.24 -12.29 7.11
C ASP A 125 -2.04 -11.00 7.44
N HIS A 126 -1.70 -10.29 8.55
CA HIS A 126 -2.47 -9.17 9.11
C HIS A 126 -1.59 -7.93 9.26
N TYR A 127 -1.19 -7.34 8.14
CA TYR A 127 -0.22 -6.23 8.09
C TYR A 127 -0.80 -4.90 7.59
N ARG A 128 -2.11 -4.83 7.25
CA ARG A 128 -2.74 -3.61 6.73
C ARG A 128 -3.18 -2.69 7.86
N MET A 129 -2.20 -2.02 8.46
CA MET A 129 -2.36 -1.08 9.57
C MET A 129 -1.27 0.00 9.52
N PRO A 130 -1.45 1.13 10.22
CA PRO A 130 -0.49 2.24 10.20
C PRO A 130 0.93 1.85 10.60
N ASP A 131 1.92 2.47 9.97
CA ASP A 131 3.35 2.31 10.31
C ASP A 131 3.63 2.62 11.78
N ALA A 132 2.84 3.50 12.40
CA ALA A 132 2.92 3.80 13.83
C ALA A 132 2.62 2.59 14.73
N VAL A 133 1.76 1.65 14.31
CA VAL A 133 1.50 0.40 15.01
C VAL A 133 2.70 -0.52 14.90
N PHE A 134 3.30 -0.64 13.72
CA PHE A 134 4.55 -1.41 13.54
C PHE A 134 5.69 -0.83 14.38
N ARG A 135 5.81 0.48 14.45
CA ARG A 135 6.81 1.16 15.29
C ARG A 135 6.62 0.81 16.76
N GLU A 136 5.37 0.86 17.25
CA GLU A 136 5.05 0.45 18.63
C GLU A 136 5.44 -1.02 18.90
N ILE A 137 5.18 -1.93 17.95
CA ILE A 137 5.55 -3.34 18.07
C ILE A 137 7.08 -3.51 18.12
N VAL A 138 7.79 -2.84 17.19
CA VAL A 138 9.26 -2.90 17.12
C VAL A 138 9.90 -2.39 18.40
N ASP A 139 9.43 -1.24 18.90
CA ASP A 139 9.98 -0.60 20.10
C ASP A 139 9.62 -1.40 21.37
N ARG A 140 8.37 -1.89 21.47
CA ARG A 140 7.88 -2.61 22.65
C ARG A 140 8.58 -3.93 22.88
N PHE A 141 8.94 -4.64 21.81
CA PHE A 141 9.53 -5.97 21.87
C PHE A 141 11.02 -6.00 21.50
N ASP A 142 11.65 -4.85 21.38
CA ASP A 142 13.07 -4.69 21.03
C ASP A 142 13.47 -5.51 19.77
N ILE A 143 12.60 -5.55 18.74
CA ILE A 143 12.77 -6.41 17.56
C ILE A 143 14.11 -6.16 16.89
N ALA A 144 14.54 -4.90 16.78
CA ALA A 144 15.81 -4.54 16.18
C ALA A 144 17.00 -5.13 16.93
N LEU A 145 16.95 -5.15 18.27
CA LEU A 145 18.02 -5.74 19.13
C LEU A 145 17.96 -7.27 19.12
N ARG A 146 16.80 -7.86 18.93
CA ARG A 146 16.56 -9.32 18.92
C ARG A 146 16.64 -9.90 17.51
N LYS A 147 17.06 -9.13 16.49
CA LYS A 147 17.05 -9.55 15.08
C LYS A 147 17.70 -10.92 14.88
N GLU A 148 18.92 -11.15 15.42
CA GLU A 148 19.65 -12.40 15.26
C GLU A 148 18.88 -13.61 15.82
N ASP A 149 18.24 -13.46 16.99
CA ASP A 149 17.43 -14.51 17.60
C ASP A 149 16.17 -14.82 16.79
N LEU A 150 15.53 -13.78 16.24
CA LEU A 150 14.34 -13.90 15.43
C LEU A 150 14.63 -14.54 14.07
N LEU A 151 15.80 -14.30 13.48
CA LEU A 151 16.23 -14.93 12.21
C LEU A 151 16.39 -16.45 12.29
N VAL A 152 16.47 -17.02 13.49
CA VAL A 152 16.44 -18.48 13.67
C VAL A 152 15.05 -19.06 13.32
N LYS A 153 13.99 -18.28 13.48
CA LYS A 153 12.58 -18.70 13.34
C LYS A 153 11.84 -18.07 12.16
N PHE A 154 12.24 -16.86 11.78
CA PHE A 154 11.58 -16.07 10.75
C PHE A 154 12.54 -15.74 9.59
N PRO A 155 12.01 -15.62 8.36
CA PRO A 155 12.80 -15.16 7.21
C PRO A 155 13.39 -13.77 7.45
N GLU A 156 14.60 -13.54 6.94
CA GLU A 156 15.29 -12.24 7.09
C GLU A 156 14.49 -11.10 6.48
N ASP A 157 13.91 -11.33 5.31
CA ASP A 157 13.13 -10.35 4.58
C ASP A 157 11.88 -9.92 5.36
N TYR A 158 11.23 -10.87 6.05
CA TYR A 158 10.08 -10.56 6.88
C TYR A 158 10.46 -9.66 8.06
N ILE A 159 11.55 -9.96 8.76
CA ILE A 159 12.03 -9.11 9.85
C ILE A 159 12.51 -7.76 9.32
N SER A 160 13.20 -7.74 8.18
CA SER A 160 13.63 -6.51 7.52
C SER A 160 12.44 -5.66 7.05
N TYR A 161 11.38 -6.29 6.53
CA TYR A 161 10.12 -5.62 6.19
C TYR A 161 9.50 -4.93 7.41
N ILE A 162 9.33 -5.63 8.55
CA ILE A 162 8.78 -5.05 9.78
C ILE A 162 9.60 -3.84 10.23
N LEU A 163 10.93 -3.99 10.26
CA LEU A 163 11.83 -2.91 10.65
C LEU A 163 11.78 -1.73 9.67
N GLY A 164 11.71 -2.03 8.37
CA GLY A 164 11.57 -1.02 7.31
C GLY A 164 10.26 -0.24 7.43
N VAL A 165 9.13 -0.91 7.64
CA VAL A 165 7.83 -0.26 7.86
C VAL A 165 7.87 0.63 9.11
N ALA A 166 8.40 0.13 10.23
CA ALA A 166 8.53 0.90 11.47
C ALA A 166 9.43 2.15 11.32
N ALA A 167 10.40 2.11 10.42
CA ALA A 167 11.31 3.22 10.17
C ALA A 167 10.74 4.31 9.23
N ARG A 168 9.65 4.04 8.52
CA ARG A 168 9.03 5.03 7.62
C ARG A 168 8.55 6.24 8.40
N LYS A 169 8.66 7.41 7.78
CA LYS A 169 8.19 8.68 8.36
C LYS A 169 6.68 8.89 8.14
N GLN A 170 6.12 8.28 7.10
CA GLN A 170 4.76 8.50 6.64
C GLN A 170 4.14 7.21 6.13
N ASP A 171 2.88 6.98 6.49
CA ASP A 171 2.09 5.85 6.02
C ASP A 171 1.92 5.91 4.50
N SER A 172 1.96 4.76 3.84
CA SER A 172 1.66 4.63 2.41
C SER A 172 0.16 4.72 2.10
N PHE A 173 -0.70 4.70 3.14
CA PHE A 173 -2.15 4.82 3.05
C PHE A 173 -2.68 5.58 4.26
N ALA A 174 -3.56 6.57 4.05
CA ALA A 174 -4.14 7.37 5.12
C ALA A 174 -5.31 6.63 5.78
N TYR A 175 -4.99 5.64 6.62
CA TYR A 175 -5.93 4.71 7.26
C TYR A 175 -7.12 5.38 7.95
N GLU A 176 -6.91 6.55 8.55
CA GLU A 176 -7.90 7.30 9.32
C GLU A 176 -9.05 7.86 8.48
N TYR A 177 -8.87 7.95 7.16
CA TYR A 177 -9.91 8.49 6.26
C TYR A 177 -10.79 7.43 5.63
N LEU A 178 -10.48 6.14 5.83
CA LEU A 178 -11.31 5.06 5.31
C LEU A 178 -12.64 5.01 6.06
N THR A 179 -13.75 5.02 5.34
CA THR A 179 -15.11 4.97 5.91
C THR A 179 -16.03 4.06 5.12
N GLY A 180 -16.97 3.41 5.79
CA GLY A 180 -17.96 2.53 5.18
C GLY A 180 -18.04 1.18 5.88
N ASP A 181 -18.22 0.10 5.12
CA ASP A 181 -18.28 -1.26 5.65
C ASP A 181 -16.86 -1.84 5.81
N TYR A 182 -16.33 -1.77 7.01
CA TYR A 182 -14.95 -2.20 7.31
C TYR A 182 -14.70 -3.70 7.13
N THR A 183 -15.72 -4.51 6.91
CA THR A 183 -15.54 -5.93 6.53
C THR A 183 -14.67 -6.07 5.28
N TYR A 184 -14.70 -5.06 4.39
CA TYR A 184 -13.93 -5.02 3.15
C TYR A 184 -12.69 -4.12 3.23
N ALA A 185 -12.24 -3.74 4.44
CA ALA A 185 -11.13 -2.79 4.59
C ALA A 185 -9.83 -3.32 3.98
N ASP A 186 -9.50 -4.60 4.20
CA ASP A 186 -8.30 -5.22 3.65
C ASP A 186 -8.34 -5.32 2.13
N ASP A 187 -9.50 -5.68 1.56
CA ASP A 187 -9.70 -5.73 0.11
C ASP A 187 -9.52 -4.34 -0.52
N TYR A 188 -10.06 -3.30 0.14
CA TYR A 188 -9.94 -1.92 -0.34
C TYR A 188 -8.50 -1.44 -0.34
N ILE A 189 -7.79 -1.61 0.79
CA ILE A 189 -6.39 -1.19 0.95
C ILE A 189 -5.50 -1.93 -0.06
N GLU A 190 -5.70 -3.23 -0.21
CA GLU A 190 -4.94 -4.03 -1.17
C GLU A 190 -5.19 -3.60 -2.60
N GLN A 191 -6.45 -3.40 -2.97
CA GLN A 191 -6.83 -2.93 -4.30
C GLN A 191 -6.26 -1.54 -4.59
N TYR A 192 -6.28 -0.64 -3.60
CA TYR A 192 -5.68 0.69 -3.69
C TYR A 192 -4.16 0.59 -3.94
N MET A 193 -3.44 -0.16 -3.11
CA MET A 193 -1.99 -0.37 -3.24
C MET A 193 -1.61 -1.03 -4.57
N LYS A 194 -2.44 -1.96 -5.07
CA LYS A 194 -2.25 -2.58 -6.37
C LYS A 194 -2.30 -1.56 -7.49
N ILE A 195 -3.27 -0.65 -7.48
CA ILE A 195 -3.42 0.41 -8.48
C ILE A 195 -2.21 1.34 -8.46
N GLU A 196 -1.75 1.76 -7.27
CA GLU A 196 -0.55 2.58 -7.15
C GLU A 196 0.71 1.90 -7.72
N ARG A 197 0.89 0.60 -7.46
CA ARG A 197 2.01 -0.16 -8.02
C ARG A 197 1.94 -0.23 -9.54
N MET A 198 0.79 -0.57 -10.10
CA MET A 198 0.58 -0.62 -11.55
C MET A 198 0.88 0.73 -12.21
N ASP A 199 0.45 1.82 -11.57
CA ASP A 199 0.70 3.17 -12.09
C ASP A 199 2.19 3.56 -12.07
N LYS A 200 2.95 3.09 -11.07
CA LYS A 200 4.37 3.42 -10.93
C LYS A 200 5.29 2.53 -11.77
N GLN A 201 4.94 1.26 -11.96
CA GLN A 201 5.81 0.25 -12.56
C GLN A 201 5.54 0.01 -14.04
N ASP A 202 4.28 0.13 -14.45
CA ASP A 202 3.89 -0.21 -15.81
C ASP A 202 4.18 0.93 -16.79
N GLU A 203 4.78 0.60 -17.94
CA GLU A 203 4.83 1.56 -19.05
C GLU A 203 3.41 1.95 -19.47
N PRO A 204 3.15 3.21 -19.84
CA PRO A 204 1.82 3.72 -20.17
C PRO A 204 1.33 3.22 -21.54
N THR A 205 1.32 1.89 -21.77
CA THR A 205 0.74 1.28 -22.95
C THR A 205 -0.79 1.29 -22.89
N PRO A 206 -1.50 1.23 -24.03
CA PRO A 206 -2.96 1.12 -24.03
C PRO A 206 -3.49 -0.06 -23.21
N GLU A 207 -2.79 -1.21 -23.26
CA GLU A 207 -3.13 -2.42 -22.51
C GLU A 207 -3.00 -2.21 -21.01
N ASN A 208 -1.87 -1.65 -20.54
CA ASN A 208 -1.62 -1.40 -19.12
C ASN A 208 -2.60 -0.37 -18.56
N ARG A 209 -2.93 0.66 -19.34
CA ARG A 209 -3.94 1.65 -18.98
C ARG A 209 -5.34 1.05 -18.86
N ALA A 210 -5.73 0.18 -19.81
CA ALA A 210 -7.01 -0.52 -19.72
C ALA A 210 -7.07 -1.45 -18.50
N ALA A 211 -5.98 -2.11 -18.15
CA ALA A 211 -5.87 -2.92 -16.93
C ALA A 211 -6.02 -2.04 -15.67
N LEU A 212 -5.34 -0.88 -15.62
CA LEU A 212 -5.42 0.07 -14.52
C LEU A 212 -6.86 0.58 -14.30
N HIS A 213 -7.56 0.95 -15.36
CA HIS A 213 -8.97 1.34 -15.28
C HIS A 213 -9.87 0.21 -14.76
N LYS A 214 -9.62 -1.03 -15.16
CA LYS A 214 -10.36 -2.18 -14.65
C LYS A 214 -10.19 -2.35 -13.14
N GLU A 215 -8.99 -2.13 -12.63
CA GLU A 215 -8.72 -2.22 -11.19
C GLU A 215 -9.34 -1.03 -10.43
N LEU A 216 -9.35 0.19 -10.99
CA LEU A 216 -10.10 1.33 -10.44
C LEU A 216 -11.60 1.06 -10.32
N GLU A 217 -12.21 0.46 -11.35
CA GLU A 217 -13.63 0.08 -11.30
C GLU A 217 -13.90 -1.01 -10.24
N ARG A 218 -12.94 -1.89 -9.94
CA ARG A 218 -13.05 -2.84 -8.82
C ARG A 218 -13.03 -2.13 -7.47
N LEU A 219 -12.08 -1.20 -7.28
CA LEU A 219 -11.99 -0.40 -6.06
C LEU A 219 -13.32 0.34 -5.78
N LYS A 220 -13.91 0.96 -6.80
CA LYS A 220 -15.16 1.73 -6.70
C LYS A 220 -16.39 0.89 -6.36
N ARG A 221 -16.34 -0.44 -6.55
CA ARG A 221 -17.44 -1.36 -6.20
C ARG A 221 -17.43 -1.77 -4.73
N LEU A 222 -16.33 -1.58 -4.04
CA LEU A 222 -16.26 -1.88 -2.62
C LEU A 222 -17.11 -0.87 -1.83
N PRO A 223 -17.81 -1.31 -0.77
CA PRO A 223 -18.71 -0.45 0.01
C PRO A 223 -17.95 0.43 1.01
N LEU A 224 -16.87 1.03 0.54
CA LEU A 224 -15.94 1.88 1.28
C LEU A 224 -15.65 3.14 0.50
N THR A 225 -15.35 4.22 1.19
CA THR A 225 -14.91 5.49 0.61
C THR A 225 -13.64 5.97 1.27
N HIS A 226 -12.75 6.52 0.47
CA HIS A 226 -11.50 7.12 0.91
C HIS A 226 -11.17 8.30 -0.01
N PRO A 227 -10.71 9.46 0.53
CA PRO A 227 -10.39 10.63 -0.30
C PRO A 227 -9.36 10.32 -1.38
N HIS A 228 -8.33 9.54 -1.07
CA HIS A 228 -7.33 9.14 -2.04
C HIS A 228 -7.86 8.21 -3.15
N GLY A 229 -8.93 7.45 -2.92
CA GLY A 229 -9.58 6.67 -3.98
C GLY A 229 -10.12 7.54 -5.11
N ASP A 230 -10.80 8.63 -4.76
CA ASP A 230 -11.29 9.62 -5.73
C ASP A 230 -10.12 10.38 -6.40
N VAL A 231 -9.09 10.72 -5.62
CA VAL A 231 -7.90 11.42 -6.09
C VAL A 231 -7.08 10.54 -7.04
N LEU A 232 -6.96 9.25 -6.76
CA LEU A 232 -6.29 8.29 -7.63
C LEU A 232 -6.97 8.17 -9.00
N GLU A 233 -8.31 8.14 -9.04
CA GLU A 233 -9.06 8.18 -10.30
C GLU A 233 -8.77 9.47 -11.08
N ILE A 234 -8.77 10.62 -10.40
CA ILE A 234 -8.46 11.92 -11.00
C ILE A 234 -7.04 11.92 -11.57
N TYR A 235 -6.09 11.40 -10.82
CA TYR A 235 -4.69 11.30 -11.23
C TYR A 235 -4.50 10.43 -12.49
N VAL A 236 -5.16 9.27 -12.53
CA VAL A 236 -5.15 8.40 -13.71
C VAL A 236 -5.76 9.11 -14.91
N GLN A 237 -6.89 9.80 -14.75
CA GLN A 237 -7.51 10.58 -15.83
C GLN A 237 -6.61 11.72 -16.33
N MET A 238 -5.90 12.38 -15.44
CA MET A 238 -4.91 13.40 -15.79
C MET A 238 -3.77 12.81 -16.64
N LYS A 239 -3.21 11.67 -16.24
CA LYS A 239 -2.19 10.94 -16.98
C LYS A 239 -2.70 10.49 -18.37
N ASP A 240 -3.94 10.01 -18.43
CA ASP A 240 -4.59 9.63 -19.68
C ASP A 240 -4.69 10.80 -20.66
N THR A 241 -5.13 11.94 -20.17
CA THR A 241 -5.20 13.16 -20.97
C THR A 241 -3.83 13.56 -21.51
N ARG A 242 -2.80 13.54 -20.63
CA ARG A 242 -1.41 13.81 -21.03
C ARG A 242 -0.88 12.82 -22.06
N PHE A 243 -1.26 11.55 -21.96
CA PHE A 243 -0.88 10.56 -22.96
C PHE A 243 -1.52 10.86 -24.32
N GLN A 244 -2.83 11.20 -24.32
CA GLN A 244 -3.55 11.56 -25.53
C GLN A 244 -3.04 12.85 -26.19
N GLU A 245 -2.60 13.85 -25.40
CA GLU A 245 -1.95 15.07 -25.94
C GLU A 245 -0.67 14.75 -26.73
N LYS A 246 0.01 13.65 -26.37
CA LYS A 246 1.28 13.22 -26.99
C LYS A 246 1.09 12.15 -28.07
N ASP A 247 -0.14 11.72 -28.35
CA ASP A 247 -0.41 10.75 -29.40
C ASP A 247 0.10 11.27 -30.76
N ALA A 248 0.93 10.46 -31.42
CA ALA A 248 1.56 10.86 -32.68
C ALA A 248 0.62 10.85 -33.87
N GLU A 249 -0.46 10.06 -33.82
CA GLU A 249 -1.41 9.90 -34.92
C GLU A 249 -2.63 10.81 -34.76
N GLN A 250 -3.15 10.92 -33.53
CA GLN A 250 -4.33 11.73 -33.22
C GLN A 250 -4.16 12.44 -31.86
N PRO A 251 -3.33 13.51 -31.81
CA PRO A 251 -3.11 14.23 -30.57
C PRO A 251 -4.41 14.92 -30.11
N LEU A 252 -4.70 14.84 -28.81
CA LEU A 252 -5.81 15.54 -28.20
C LEU A 252 -5.61 17.06 -28.37
N PRO A 253 -6.59 17.79 -28.93
CA PRO A 253 -6.48 19.24 -29.07
C PRO A 253 -6.29 19.93 -27.71
N ARG A 254 -5.40 20.91 -27.65
CA ARG A 254 -5.06 21.64 -26.43
C ARG A 254 -6.30 22.14 -25.66
N ALA A 255 -7.27 22.73 -26.36
CA ALA A 255 -8.50 23.24 -25.75
C ALA A 255 -9.37 22.14 -25.13
N GLU A 256 -9.34 20.94 -25.69
CA GLU A 256 -10.04 19.78 -25.11
C GLU A 256 -9.32 19.26 -23.88
N ALA A 257 -7.98 19.17 -23.90
CA ALA A 257 -7.17 18.81 -22.74
C ALA A 257 -7.35 19.79 -21.58
N GLU A 258 -7.33 21.10 -21.86
CA GLU A 258 -7.59 22.16 -20.87
C GLU A 258 -8.98 22.01 -20.22
N ALA A 259 -10.02 21.70 -21.00
CA ALA A 259 -11.35 21.48 -20.46
C ALA A 259 -11.41 20.29 -19.52
N VAL A 260 -10.67 19.22 -19.82
CA VAL A 260 -10.54 18.06 -18.92
C VAL A 260 -9.82 18.46 -17.64
N TYR A 261 -8.66 19.12 -17.73
CA TYR A 261 -7.90 19.54 -16.55
C TYR A 261 -8.69 20.49 -15.64
N GLU A 262 -9.46 21.43 -16.19
CA GLU A 262 -10.33 22.31 -15.40
C GLU A 262 -11.44 21.53 -14.68
N ALA A 263 -12.04 20.53 -15.34
CA ALA A 263 -13.04 19.68 -14.72
C ALA A 263 -12.44 18.84 -13.57
N LEU A 264 -11.25 18.28 -13.77
CA LEU A 264 -10.52 17.53 -12.75
C LEU A 264 -10.10 18.44 -11.59
N LEU A 265 -9.61 19.65 -11.88
CA LEU A 265 -9.24 20.65 -10.87
C LEU A 265 -10.44 21.02 -9.98
N SER A 266 -11.64 21.11 -10.55
CA SER A 266 -12.87 21.34 -9.78
C SER A 266 -13.15 20.20 -8.79
N ARG A 267 -12.94 18.93 -9.20
CA ARG A 267 -13.08 17.75 -8.31
C ARG A 267 -12.02 17.75 -7.22
N ILE A 268 -10.77 18.09 -7.53
CA ILE A 268 -9.69 18.22 -6.55
C ILE A 268 -9.99 19.30 -5.52
N ASN A 269 -10.47 20.47 -5.94
CA ASN A 269 -10.84 21.53 -4.99
C ASN A 269 -11.98 21.09 -4.06
N ALA A 270 -12.98 20.36 -4.56
CA ALA A 270 -14.04 19.81 -3.72
C ALA A 270 -13.53 18.76 -2.71
N ASN A 271 -12.49 17.99 -3.07
CA ASN A 271 -11.81 17.09 -2.13
C ASN A 271 -11.05 17.88 -1.06
N LEU A 272 -10.31 18.93 -1.44
CA LEU A 272 -9.56 19.80 -0.52
C LEU A 272 -10.46 20.62 0.43
N GLU A 273 -11.71 20.92 0.06
CA GLU A 273 -12.67 21.52 1.01
C GLU A 273 -12.95 20.60 2.20
N ARG A 274 -12.90 19.27 1.98
CA ARG A 274 -13.12 18.25 3.02
C ARG A 274 -11.82 17.89 3.74
N TYR A 275 -10.72 17.85 3.00
CA TYR A 275 -9.40 17.40 3.47
C TYR A 275 -8.31 18.42 3.09
N PRO A 276 -8.31 19.61 3.72
CA PRO A 276 -7.49 20.76 3.28
C PRO A 276 -5.97 20.53 3.43
N LYS A 277 -5.57 19.58 4.26
CA LYS A 277 -4.15 19.25 4.51
C LYS A 277 -3.69 17.97 3.81
N ASP A 278 -4.49 17.41 2.93
CA ASP A 278 -4.10 16.20 2.21
C ASP A 278 -3.04 16.52 1.15
N GLU A 279 -1.79 16.10 1.44
CA GLU A 279 -0.61 16.42 0.63
C GLU A 279 -0.71 15.84 -0.77
N MET A 280 -1.21 14.61 -0.92
CA MET A 280 -1.40 13.98 -2.22
C MET A 280 -2.38 14.77 -3.10
N THR A 281 -3.50 15.20 -2.52
CA THR A 281 -4.49 16.01 -3.26
C THR A 281 -3.93 17.38 -3.62
N GLN A 282 -3.17 18.01 -2.73
CA GLN A 282 -2.50 19.29 -3.00
C GLN A 282 -1.44 19.13 -4.10
N PHE A 283 -0.66 18.06 -4.08
CA PHE A 283 0.33 17.77 -5.13
C PHE A 283 -0.33 17.64 -6.51
N ILE A 284 -1.38 16.84 -6.63
CA ILE A 284 -2.11 16.68 -7.90
C ILE A 284 -2.75 17.99 -8.35
N LYS A 285 -3.22 18.83 -7.42
CA LYS A 285 -3.66 20.19 -7.74
C LYS A 285 -2.53 21.02 -8.36
N SER A 286 -1.35 21.00 -7.76
CA SER A 286 -0.19 21.73 -8.28
C SER A 286 0.18 21.27 -9.70
N GLU A 287 0.19 19.95 -9.93
CA GLU A 287 0.47 19.40 -11.25
C GLU A 287 -0.59 19.79 -12.30
N MET A 288 -1.88 19.79 -11.94
CA MET A 288 -2.95 20.26 -12.83
C MET A 288 -2.83 21.74 -13.15
N LEU A 289 -2.55 22.58 -12.17
CA LEU A 289 -2.33 24.01 -12.38
C LEU A 289 -1.13 24.26 -13.29
N TYR A 290 -0.06 23.47 -13.14
CA TYR A 290 1.08 23.49 -14.05
C TYR A 290 0.67 23.16 -15.51
N ARG A 291 -0.16 22.12 -15.72
CA ARG A 291 -0.67 21.74 -17.04
C ARG A 291 -1.56 22.82 -17.68
N LEU A 292 -2.28 23.56 -16.85
CA LEU A 292 -3.10 24.71 -17.26
C LEU A 292 -2.27 26.00 -17.47
N GLU A 293 -0.93 25.93 -17.35
CA GLU A 293 0.00 27.05 -17.42
C GLU A 293 -0.26 28.15 -16.37
N ARG A 294 -0.97 27.79 -15.28
CA ARG A 294 -1.23 28.65 -14.12
C ARG A 294 -0.05 28.57 -13.14
N TYR A 295 1.14 28.90 -13.61
CA TYR A 295 2.42 28.60 -12.93
C TYR A 295 2.54 29.25 -11.54
N GLU A 296 2.06 30.48 -11.34
CA GLU A 296 2.14 31.12 -10.03
C GLU A 296 1.27 30.40 -8.98
N GLU A 297 0.07 29.94 -9.36
CA GLU A 297 -0.81 29.19 -8.47
C GLU A 297 -0.25 27.78 -8.21
N ALA A 298 0.30 27.13 -9.23
CA ALA A 298 0.98 25.85 -9.11
C ALA A 298 2.16 25.93 -8.13
N LYS A 299 3.01 26.96 -8.30
CA LYS A 299 4.15 27.23 -7.42
C LYS A 299 3.72 27.44 -5.97
N GLN A 300 2.74 28.29 -5.74
CA GLN A 300 2.23 28.53 -4.39
C GLN A 300 1.75 27.23 -3.73
N THR A 301 1.00 26.40 -4.47
CA THR A 301 0.50 25.12 -3.96
C THR A 301 1.66 24.16 -3.60
N ALA A 302 2.68 24.06 -4.47
CA ALA A 302 3.85 23.22 -4.21
C ALA A 302 4.68 23.74 -3.01
N GLU A 303 4.86 25.06 -2.89
CA GLU A 303 5.56 25.68 -1.75
C GLU A 303 4.81 25.47 -0.43
N GLU A 304 3.46 25.48 -0.44
CA GLU A 304 2.63 25.16 0.75
C GLU A 304 2.83 23.72 1.21
N ILE A 305 2.92 22.76 0.28
CA ILE A 305 3.24 21.36 0.62
C ILE A 305 4.63 21.26 1.26
N LEU A 306 5.64 21.86 0.63
CA LEU A 306 7.03 21.77 1.09
C LEU A 306 7.30 22.54 2.38
N ALA A 307 6.44 23.50 2.75
CA ALA A 307 6.51 24.16 4.05
C ALA A 307 6.10 23.24 5.21
N GLU A 308 5.14 22.33 4.97
CA GLU A 308 4.69 21.34 5.96
C GLU A 308 5.57 20.06 5.89
N ASN A 309 5.92 19.60 4.68
CA ASN A 309 6.73 18.40 4.43
C ASN A 309 7.86 18.71 3.43
N PRO A 310 9.02 19.18 3.91
CA PRO A 310 10.15 19.53 3.04
C PRO A 310 10.71 18.34 2.24
N ASP A 311 10.52 17.11 2.72
CA ASP A 311 11.04 15.88 2.12
C ASP A 311 10.07 15.28 1.06
N TYR A 312 8.99 15.97 0.69
CA TYR A 312 8.03 15.47 -0.31
C TYR A 312 8.60 15.59 -1.72
N GLU A 313 9.27 14.54 -2.20
CA GLU A 313 10.03 14.52 -3.46
C GLU A 313 9.19 14.91 -4.69
N ASP A 314 7.96 14.37 -4.80
CA ASP A 314 7.09 14.66 -5.95
C ASP A 314 6.75 16.16 -6.03
N ALA A 315 6.54 16.83 -4.89
CA ALA A 315 6.34 18.28 -4.86
C ALA A 315 7.61 19.06 -5.18
N GLN A 316 8.78 18.57 -4.77
CA GLN A 316 10.07 19.17 -5.15
C GLN A 316 10.29 19.08 -6.67
N TYR A 317 10.06 17.91 -7.29
CA TYR A 317 10.12 17.74 -8.74
C TYR A 317 9.15 18.67 -9.46
N CYS A 318 7.89 18.71 -9.00
CA CYS A 318 6.88 19.61 -9.58
C CYS A 318 7.31 21.09 -9.50
N LEU A 319 7.85 21.52 -8.36
CA LEU A 319 8.35 22.88 -8.17
C LEU A 319 9.54 23.19 -9.09
N GLY A 320 10.44 22.24 -9.31
CA GLY A 320 11.53 22.35 -10.28
C GLY A 320 11.02 22.55 -11.72
N ASP A 321 10.05 21.74 -12.14
CA ASP A 321 9.41 21.86 -13.45
C ASP A 321 8.68 23.23 -13.63
N ILE A 322 8.02 23.70 -12.57
CA ILE A 322 7.34 25.01 -12.56
C ILE A 322 8.35 26.13 -12.73
N TYR A 323 9.46 26.16 -11.97
CA TYR A 323 10.49 27.18 -12.13
C TYR A 323 11.13 27.13 -13.52
N TYR A 324 11.36 25.93 -14.06
CA TYR A 324 11.84 25.77 -15.41
C TYR A 324 10.87 26.40 -16.45
N ALA A 325 9.57 26.13 -16.34
CA ALA A 325 8.55 26.69 -17.22
C ALA A 325 8.41 28.21 -17.07
N MET A 326 8.63 28.77 -15.89
CA MET A 326 8.66 30.21 -15.63
C MET A 326 9.94 30.90 -16.12
N GLY A 327 10.96 30.13 -16.54
CA GLY A 327 12.26 30.62 -16.97
C GLY A 327 13.26 30.95 -15.87
N ASP A 328 12.96 30.58 -14.62
CA ASP A 328 13.89 30.68 -13.47
C ASP A 328 14.78 29.44 -13.43
N LEU A 329 15.71 29.39 -14.39
CA LEU A 329 16.57 28.22 -14.62
C LEU A 329 17.55 27.97 -13.46
N GLU A 330 17.92 29.01 -12.70
CA GLU A 330 18.80 28.85 -11.55
C GLU A 330 18.10 28.05 -10.44
N LYS A 331 16.89 28.47 -10.05
CA LYS A 331 16.14 27.74 -9.02
C LYS A 331 15.76 26.33 -9.46
N ALA A 332 15.33 26.15 -10.71
CA ALA A 332 15.04 24.82 -11.24
C ALA A 332 16.24 23.89 -11.12
N LYS A 333 17.43 24.40 -11.50
CA LYS A 333 18.69 23.65 -11.40
C LYS A 333 19.01 23.28 -9.97
N ASP A 334 18.94 24.23 -9.03
CA ASP A 334 19.27 24.00 -7.62
C ASP A 334 18.39 22.88 -7.03
N ILE A 335 17.08 22.89 -7.30
CA ILE A 335 16.15 21.85 -6.85
C ILE A 335 16.52 20.48 -7.43
N PHE A 336 16.77 20.39 -8.74
CA PHE A 336 17.11 19.10 -9.36
C PHE A 336 18.48 18.59 -8.94
N GLU A 337 19.44 19.44 -8.66
CA GLU A 337 20.75 19.04 -8.11
C GLU A 337 20.62 18.50 -6.69
N GLU A 338 19.76 19.10 -5.85
CA GLU A 338 19.48 18.60 -4.50
C GLU A 338 18.80 17.24 -4.53
N LEU A 339 17.78 17.06 -5.36
CA LEU A 339 17.11 15.77 -5.55
C LEU A 339 18.06 14.68 -6.04
N MET A 340 18.97 15.01 -6.98
CA MET A 340 19.97 14.04 -7.44
C MET A 340 21.00 13.69 -6.38
N HIS A 341 21.27 14.57 -5.43
CA HIS A 341 22.21 14.31 -4.33
C HIS A 341 21.58 13.41 -3.27
N ASN A 342 20.30 13.65 -2.95
CA ASN A 342 19.58 12.85 -1.98
C ASN A 342 19.38 11.40 -2.48
N ASN A 343 19.15 11.20 -3.78
CA ASN A 343 19.02 9.89 -4.41
C ASN A 343 20.35 9.12 -4.63
N ARG A 344 21.49 9.71 -4.36
CA ARG A 344 22.82 9.05 -4.46
C ARG A 344 23.43 8.67 -3.11
N GLY A 345 22.74 8.96 -2.03
CA GLY A 345 23.22 8.78 -0.65
C GLY A 345 22.77 7.50 0.05
N ASP A 346 22.02 6.60 -0.64
CA ASP A 346 21.61 5.30 -0.12
C ASP A 346 22.31 4.14 -0.81
#